data_bfb6fc259ccc7e334739a954454c6b9b
#
_entry.id   bfb6fc259ccc7e334739a954454c6b9b
#
_cell.length_a   1.000
_cell.length_b   1.000
_cell.length_c   1.000
_cell.angle_alpha   90.00
_cell.angle_beta   90.00
_cell.angle_gamma   90.00
#
_symmetry.space_group_name_H-M   'P 1'
#
loop_
_entity.id
_entity.type
_entity.pdbx_description
1 polymer ?
#
loop_
_entity_poly.entity_id
_entity_poly.type
_entity_poly.pdbx_seq_one_letter_code
_entity_poly.pdbx_strand_id
1 'polypeptide(L)'
;MKRKTNQHSAALTNRTTLRVRFSEIDSMQIVWHGEYVRYFEDGREAFGRQYGLDYMSIYREGYMVPIVDLTCQFKQSLSFGEEAIIETRYIACDAAKIHFEYVIYRATDQSVVATGSTIQVFLNLNKELELVNPPFYTERKKKWNIL
;
A
#
# COMPACT_ATOMS: atom_id res chain seq x y z
N MET A 1 -4.23 12.13 -21.69
CA MET A 1 -3.62 10.83 -21.56
C MET A 1 -3.18 10.53 -20.14
N LYS A 2 -2.26 11.29 -19.61
CA LYS A 2 -1.82 11.14 -18.22
C LYS A 2 -2.98 11.31 -17.23
N ARG A 3 -3.92 12.18 -17.54
CA ARG A 3 -5.07 12.46 -16.67
C ARG A 3 -5.99 11.25 -16.53
N LYS A 4 -6.19 10.49 -17.60
CA LYS A 4 -7.06 9.31 -17.56
C LYS A 4 -6.50 8.24 -16.66
N THR A 5 -5.19 8.01 -16.75
CA THR A 5 -4.53 7.03 -15.91
C THR A 5 -4.64 7.40 -14.44
N ASN A 6 -4.46 8.69 -14.14
CA ASN A 6 -4.57 9.16 -12.76
C ASN A 6 -5.99 9.01 -12.22
N GLN A 7 -6.99 9.25 -13.05
CA GLN A 7 -8.38 9.08 -12.64
C GLN A 7 -8.71 7.62 -12.32
N HIS A 8 -8.24 6.69 -13.15
CA HIS A 8 -8.44 5.27 -12.90
C HIS A 8 -7.74 4.82 -11.63
N SER A 9 -6.51 5.28 -11.42
CA SER A 9 -5.75 4.96 -10.21
C SER A 9 -6.46 5.48 -8.97
N ALA A 10 -7.01 6.69 -9.05
CA ALA A 10 -7.72 7.30 -7.92
C ALA A 10 -9.01 6.57 -7.57
N ALA A 11 -9.60 5.83 -8.52
CA ALA A 11 -10.83 5.08 -8.27
C ALA A 11 -10.61 3.89 -7.34
N LEU A 12 -9.37 3.38 -7.24
CA LEU A 12 -9.06 2.26 -6.37
C LEU A 12 -8.22 2.74 -5.21
N THR A 13 -8.90 3.17 -4.18
CA THR A 13 -8.27 3.63 -2.96
C THR A 13 -8.92 2.96 -1.75
N ASN A 14 -8.14 2.88 -0.69
CA ASN A 14 -8.64 2.44 0.62
C ASN A 14 -8.12 3.43 1.64
N ARG A 15 -8.94 3.74 2.62
CA ARG A 15 -8.55 4.57 3.76
C ARG A 15 -8.77 3.77 5.02
N THR A 16 -7.75 3.69 5.86
CA THR A 16 -7.84 3.02 7.13
C THR A 16 -7.24 3.90 8.22
N THR A 17 -7.76 3.78 9.42
CA THR A 17 -7.35 4.61 10.55
C THR A 17 -6.42 3.82 11.45
N LEU A 18 -5.41 4.49 11.98
CA LEU A 18 -4.57 3.93 13.02
C LEU A 18 -4.46 4.92 14.17
N ARG A 19 -4.15 4.39 15.35
CA ARG A 19 -3.79 5.21 16.52
C ARG A 19 -2.37 4.88 16.89
N VAL A 20 -1.53 5.90 17.06
CA VAL A 20 -0.12 5.73 17.40
C VAL A 20 -0.01 5.07 18.77
N ARG A 21 0.74 3.97 18.84
CA ARG A 21 0.98 3.24 20.08
C ARG A 21 2.25 3.72 20.75
N PHE A 22 2.28 3.54 22.08
CA PHE A 22 3.48 3.89 22.83
C PHE A 22 4.72 3.16 22.33
N SER A 23 4.58 1.90 21.91
CA SER A 23 5.69 1.10 21.41
C SER A 23 6.25 1.60 20.08
N GLU A 24 5.56 2.54 19.42
CA GLU A 24 5.96 3.04 18.10
C GLU A 24 6.73 4.34 18.18
N ILE A 25 6.81 4.95 19.37
CA ILE A 25 7.53 6.23 19.51
C ILE A 25 8.95 5.99 20.01
N ASP A 26 9.85 6.87 19.58
CA ASP A 26 11.27 6.80 19.95
C ASP A 26 11.58 7.80 21.08
N SER A 27 12.87 7.95 21.39
CA SER A 27 13.30 8.82 22.48
C SER A 27 13.05 10.29 22.22
N MET A 28 12.74 10.68 20.97
CA MET A 28 12.29 12.04 20.64
C MET A 28 10.81 12.24 20.88
N GLN A 29 10.09 11.19 21.33
CA GLN A 29 8.67 11.19 21.61
C GLN A 29 7.80 11.36 20.37
N ILE A 30 8.34 10.95 19.23
CA ILE A 30 7.59 10.91 17.96
C ILE A 30 7.70 9.50 17.39
N VAL A 31 6.81 9.17 16.46
CA VAL A 31 6.84 7.88 15.79
C VAL A 31 8.21 7.69 15.14
N TRP A 32 8.83 6.55 15.46
CA TRP A 32 10.11 6.20 14.85
C TRP A 32 9.93 6.05 13.35
N HIS A 33 10.89 6.59 12.58
CA HIS A 33 10.74 6.62 11.13
C HIS A 33 10.51 5.25 10.51
N GLY A 34 11.04 4.19 11.11
CA GLY A 34 10.85 2.82 10.60
C GLY A 34 9.41 2.31 10.73
N GLU A 35 8.61 2.89 11.64
CA GLU A 35 7.22 2.46 11.80
C GLU A 35 6.35 2.80 10.60
N TYR A 36 6.74 3.81 9.82
CA TYR A 36 5.95 4.19 8.64
C TYR A 36 5.89 3.07 7.61
N VAL A 37 6.90 2.23 7.55
CA VAL A 37 6.89 1.04 6.68
C VAL A 37 5.80 0.07 7.13
N ARG A 38 5.61 -0.09 8.43
CA ARG A 38 4.51 -0.91 8.98
C ARG A 38 3.16 -0.28 8.70
N TYR A 39 3.06 1.03 8.78
CA TYR A 39 1.81 1.73 8.46
C TYR A 39 1.43 1.49 7.01
N PHE A 40 2.40 1.50 6.10
CA PHE A 40 2.14 1.16 4.70
C PHE A 40 1.65 -0.28 4.57
N GLU A 41 2.22 -1.20 5.35
CA GLU A 41 1.75 -2.58 5.35
C GLU A 41 0.31 -2.68 5.82
N ASP A 42 -0.05 -1.96 6.88
CA ASP A 42 -1.44 -1.90 7.34
C ASP A 42 -2.35 -1.39 6.23
N GLY A 43 -1.90 -0.38 5.49
CA GLY A 43 -2.66 0.17 4.37
C GLY A 43 -2.85 -0.86 3.26
N ARG A 44 -1.78 -1.58 2.89
CA ARG A 44 -1.87 -2.62 1.87
C ARG A 44 -2.83 -3.72 2.29
N GLU A 45 -2.78 -4.11 3.55
CA GLU A 45 -3.64 -5.19 4.05
C GLU A 45 -5.11 -4.76 4.02
N ALA A 46 -5.41 -3.54 4.42
CA ALA A 46 -6.76 -3.02 4.37
C ALA A 46 -7.26 -2.92 2.92
N PHE A 47 -6.42 -2.44 2.02
CA PHE A 47 -6.73 -2.41 0.59
C PHE A 47 -7.00 -3.82 0.08
N GLY A 48 -6.14 -4.77 0.44
CA GLY A 48 -6.27 -6.15 -0.01
C GLY A 48 -7.56 -6.79 0.45
N ARG A 49 -7.98 -6.53 1.68
CA ARG A 49 -9.25 -7.05 2.18
C ARG A 49 -10.44 -6.49 1.42
N GLN A 50 -10.36 -5.23 1.03
CA GLN A 50 -11.45 -4.59 0.30
C GLN A 50 -11.54 -5.06 -1.15
N TYR A 51 -10.40 -5.24 -1.81
CA TYR A 51 -10.34 -5.48 -3.25
C TYR A 51 -9.91 -6.89 -3.65
N GLY A 52 -9.71 -7.77 -2.68
CA GLY A 52 -9.34 -9.16 -2.98
C GLY A 52 -7.88 -9.34 -3.36
N LEU A 53 -6.99 -8.54 -2.78
CA LEU A 53 -5.56 -8.61 -3.08
C LEU A 53 -4.75 -8.73 -1.78
N ASP A 54 -5.33 -9.35 -0.76
CA ASP A 54 -4.64 -9.59 0.50
C ASP A 54 -3.63 -10.71 0.35
N TYR A 55 -2.64 -10.71 1.23
CA TYR A 55 -1.51 -11.62 1.14
C TYR A 55 -1.92 -13.09 1.07
N MET A 56 -2.85 -13.50 1.95
CA MET A 56 -3.26 -14.90 1.99
C MET A 56 -4.02 -15.32 0.75
N SER A 57 -4.84 -14.43 0.18
CA SER A 57 -5.54 -14.73 -1.07
C SER A 57 -4.54 -14.94 -2.21
N ILE A 58 -3.52 -14.11 -2.28
CA ILE A 58 -2.46 -14.25 -3.31
C ILE A 58 -1.71 -15.56 -3.10
N TYR A 59 -1.39 -15.89 -1.85
CA TYR A 59 -0.68 -17.13 -1.54
C TYR A 59 -1.49 -18.35 -1.96
N ARG A 60 -2.80 -18.33 -1.74
CA ARG A 60 -3.68 -19.42 -2.14
C ARG A 60 -3.72 -19.59 -3.66
N GLU A 61 -3.47 -18.53 -4.42
CA GLU A 61 -3.38 -18.63 -5.87
C GLU A 61 -2.02 -19.15 -6.34
N GLY A 62 -1.10 -19.40 -5.42
CA GLY A 62 0.20 -19.99 -5.74
C GLY A 62 1.32 -18.96 -5.92
N TYR A 63 1.19 -17.78 -5.34
CA TYR A 63 2.17 -16.71 -5.52
C TYR A 63 2.53 -16.05 -4.20
N MET A 64 3.73 -15.45 -4.20
CA MET A 64 4.19 -14.55 -3.15
C MET A 64 4.52 -13.21 -3.79
N VAL A 65 4.40 -12.12 -3.02
CA VAL A 65 4.55 -10.78 -3.56
C VAL A 65 5.50 -9.95 -2.70
N PRO A 66 6.80 -10.23 -2.75
CA PRO A 66 7.76 -9.44 -1.99
C PRO A 66 7.85 -8.01 -2.51
N ILE A 67 8.19 -7.09 -1.62
CA ILE A 67 8.47 -5.71 -1.98
C ILE A 67 9.90 -5.65 -2.54
N VAL A 68 10.04 -5.01 -3.69
CA VAL A 68 11.35 -4.82 -4.35
C VAL A 68 11.75 -3.37 -4.39
N ASP A 69 10.80 -2.45 -4.16
CA ASP A 69 11.11 -1.03 -4.12
C ASP A 69 10.19 -0.36 -3.10
N LEU A 70 10.74 0.53 -2.30
CA LEU A 70 10.01 1.22 -1.26
C LEU A 70 10.58 2.62 -1.09
N THR A 71 9.69 3.62 -1.09
CA THR A 71 10.07 4.99 -0.80
C THR A 71 9.20 5.52 0.33
N CYS A 72 9.75 6.43 1.11
CA CYS A 72 9.01 7.11 2.16
C CYS A 72 9.57 8.50 2.33
N GLN A 73 8.68 9.49 2.36
CA GLN A 73 9.06 10.87 2.61
C GLN A 73 8.31 11.35 3.84
N PHE A 74 9.02 11.97 4.76
CA PHE A 74 8.50 12.41 6.05
C PHE A 74 8.23 13.90 5.97
N LYS A 75 6.99 14.30 6.24
CA LYS A 75 6.58 15.72 6.16
C LYS A 75 6.37 16.32 7.54
N GLN A 76 5.75 15.54 8.43
CA GLN A 76 5.47 15.95 9.80
C GLN A 76 5.65 14.75 10.72
N SER A 77 5.73 14.98 12.01
CA SER A 77 5.82 13.90 12.99
C SER A 77 4.45 13.59 13.56
N LEU A 78 4.31 12.39 14.07
CA LEU A 78 3.15 11.97 14.85
C LEU A 78 3.59 11.65 16.27
N SER A 79 2.74 11.95 17.24
CA SER A 79 2.99 11.71 18.66
C SER A 79 2.11 10.59 19.18
N PHE A 80 2.44 10.10 20.37
CA PHE A 80 1.68 9.06 21.03
C PHE A 80 0.21 9.43 21.13
N GLY A 81 -0.64 8.49 20.77
CA GLY A 81 -2.09 8.64 20.90
C GLY A 81 -2.77 9.38 19.77
N GLU A 82 -2.03 9.99 18.86
CA GLU A 82 -2.65 10.64 17.70
C GLU A 82 -3.26 9.60 16.77
N GLU A 83 -4.35 9.99 16.12
CA GLU A 83 -4.93 9.21 15.05
C GLU A 83 -4.43 9.68 13.71
N ALA A 84 -4.22 8.73 12.82
CA ALA A 84 -3.80 9.00 11.45
C ALA A 84 -4.64 8.17 10.49
N ILE A 85 -4.75 8.64 9.26
CA ILE A 85 -5.46 7.95 8.19
C ILE A 85 -4.44 7.57 7.14
N ILE A 86 -4.40 6.28 6.78
CA ILE A 86 -3.56 5.81 5.70
C ILE A 86 -4.44 5.66 4.46
N GLU A 87 -4.13 6.40 3.43
CA GLU A 87 -4.78 6.25 2.13
C GLU A 87 -3.84 5.46 1.24
N THR A 88 -4.31 4.31 0.77
CA THR A 88 -3.56 3.43 -0.13
C THR A 88 -4.21 3.50 -1.50
N ARG A 89 -3.42 3.86 -2.51
CA ARG A 89 -3.88 4.04 -3.88
C ARG A 89 -3.22 3.01 -4.77
N TYR A 90 -4.03 2.30 -5.53
CA TYR A 90 -3.52 1.33 -6.50
C TYR A 90 -3.15 2.08 -7.78
N ILE A 91 -1.95 1.86 -8.28
CA ILE A 91 -1.46 2.48 -9.50
C ILE A 91 -1.49 1.42 -10.60
N ALA A 92 -2.35 1.63 -11.59
CA ALA A 92 -2.52 0.70 -12.69
C ALA A 92 -1.23 0.58 -13.51
N CYS A 93 -0.94 -0.64 -13.95
CA CYS A 93 0.29 -0.94 -14.66
C CYS A 93 0.10 -2.22 -15.47
N ASP A 94 0.67 -2.28 -16.67
CA ASP A 94 0.57 -3.48 -17.53
C ASP A 94 1.53 -4.58 -17.08
N ALA A 95 2.59 -4.23 -16.39
CA ALA A 95 3.58 -5.19 -15.97
C ALA A 95 3.06 -6.10 -14.85
N ALA A 96 3.76 -7.22 -14.64
CA ALA A 96 3.43 -8.18 -13.59
C ALA A 96 3.98 -7.69 -12.26
N LYS A 97 3.36 -6.64 -11.74
CA LYS A 97 3.73 -6.06 -10.46
C LYS A 97 2.54 -5.33 -9.86
N ILE A 98 2.63 -5.09 -8.55
CA ILE A 98 1.62 -4.34 -7.82
C ILE A 98 2.29 -3.07 -7.32
N HIS A 99 1.78 -1.93 -7.74
CA HIS A 99 2.30 -0.62 -7.35
C HIS A 99 1.26 0.10 -6.51
N PHE A 100 1.68 0.50 -5.31
CA PHE A 100 0.83 1.31 -4.41
C PHE A 100 1.53 2.63 -4.11
N GLU A 101 0.72 3.67 -3.98
CA GLU A 101 1.14 4.94 -3.39
C GLU A 101 0.37 5.14 -2.10
N TYR A 102 1.01 5.77 -1.12
CA TYR A 102 0.45 5.96 0.21
C TYR A 102 0.50 7.43 0.58
N VAL A 103 -0.54 7.89 1.25
CA VAL A 103 -0.52 9.18 1.94
C VAL A 103 -1.01 8.94 3.35
N ILE A 104 -0.25 9.40 4.33
CA ILE A 104 -0.66 9.33 5.72
C ILE A 104 -1.05 10.74 6.14
N TYR A 105 -2.28 10.88 6.62
CA TYR A 105 -2.84 12.15 7.07
C TYR A 105 -2.99 12.13 8.58
N ARG A 106 -2.75 13.28 9.21
CA ARG A 106 -3.17 13.48 10.60
C ARG A 106 -4.69 13.59 10.63
N ALA A 107 -5.34 12.82 11.48
CA ALA A 107 -6.80 12.75 11.44
C ALA A 107 -7.47 14.08 11.84
N THR A 108 -6.84 14.82 12.76
CA THR A 108 -7.47 16.01 13.32
C THR A 108 -7.56 17.18 12.34
N ASP A 109 -6.53 17.38 11.51
CA ASP A 109 -6.46 18.54 10.60
C ASP A 109 -6.24 18.16 9.15
N GLN A 110 -6.18 16.86 8.84
CA GLN A 110 -5.97 16.35 7.48
C GLN A 110 -4.65 16.79 6.84
N SER A 111 -3.69 17.22 7.66
CA SER A 111 -2.37 17.55 7.13
C SER A 111 -1.62 16.28 6.72
N VAL A 112 -0.76 16.41 5.72
CA VAL A 112 0.04 15.28 5.23
C VAL A 112 1.21 15.05 6.15
N VAL A 113 1.28 13.86 6.73
CA VAL A 113 2.34 13.47 7.64
C VAL A 113 3.48 12.79 6.89
N ALA A 114 3.14 11.91 5.95
CA ALA A 114 4.13 11.18 5.17
C ALA A 114 3.52 10.73 3.86
N THR A 115 4.38 10.51 2.87
CA THR A 115 3.99 9.91 1.59
C THR A 115 4.96 8.79 1.27
N GLY A 116 4.55 7.86 0.42
CA GLY A 116 5.44 6.79 0.04
C GLY A 116 4.89 5.98 -1.11
N SER A 117 5.67 4.99 -1.51
CA SER A 117 5.26 4.07 -2.56
C SER A 117 5.93 2.72 -2.34
N THR A 118 5.31 1.67 -2.82
CA THR A 118 5.89 0.33 -2.85
C THR A 118 5.62 -0.33 -4.18
N ILE A 119 6.55 -1.15 -4.61
CA ILE A 119 6.38 -2.01 -5.76
C ILE A 119 6.64 -3.44 -5.31
N GLN A 120 5.70 -4.33 -5.63
CA GLN A 120 5.80 -5.74 -5.36
C GLN A 120 5.83 -6.49 -6.69
N VAL A 121 6.60 -7.55 -6.74
CA VAL A 121 6.63 -8.45 -7.90
C VAL A 121 6.03 -9.79 -7.51
N PHE A 122 5.74 -10.65 -8.48
CA PHE A 122 5.19 -11.97 -8.22
C PHE A 122 6.29 -13.01 -8.29
N LEU A 123 6.37 -13.84 -7.26
CA LEU A 123 7.18 -15.05 -7.28
C LEU A 123 6.23 -16.25 -7.21
N ASN A 124 6.58 -17.35 -7.89
CA ASN A 124 5.87 -18.60 -7.66
C ASN A 124 6.33 -19.20 -6.31
N LEU A 125 5.76 -20.33 -5.92
CA LEU A 125 6.09 -20.93 -4.63
C LEU A 125 7.51 -21.51 -4.58
N ASN A 126 8.18 -21.62 -5.72
CA ASN A 126 9.60 -21.98 -5.81
C ASN A 126 10.49 -20.75 -5.75
N LYS A 127 9.92 -19.57 -5.48
CA LYS A 127 10.62 -18.29 -5.36
C LYS A 127 11.25 -17.83 -6.69
N GLU A 128 10.63 -18.22 -7.79
CA GLU A 128 11.05 -17.79 -9.11
C GLU A 128 10.20 -16.62 -9.58
N LEU A 129 10.83 -15.63 -10.20
CA LEU A 129 10.16 -14.41 -10.67
C LEU A 129 9.21 -14.72 -11.82
N GLU A 130 7.97 -14.24 -11.70
CA GLU A 130 6.97 -14.32 -12.76
C GLU A 130 6.98 -13.02 -13.55
N LEU A 131 7.22 -13.10 -14.85
CA LEU A 131 7.28 -11.93 -15.72
C LEU A 131 5.95 -11.65 -16.41
N VAL A 132 4.99 -12.56 -16.29
CA VAL A 132 3.67 -12.43 -16.89
C VAL A 132 2.66 -12.31 -15.77
N ASN A 133 1.64 -11.46 -15.97
CA ASN A 133 0.59 -11.30 -14.97
C ASN A 133 -0.05 -12.65 -14.64
N PRO A 134 -0.09 -13.06 -13.37
CA PRO A 134 -0.81 -14.27 -12.99
C PRO A 134 -2.28 -14.17 -13.41
N PRO A 135 -2.89 -15.29 -13.79
CA PRO A 135 -4.29 -15.26 -14.25
C PRO A 135 -5.25 -14.62 -13.27
N PHE A 136 -5.10 -14.90 -11.95
CA PHE A 136 -5.99 -14.31 -10.96
C PHE A 136 -5.86 -12.78 -10.93
N TYR A 137 -4.65 -12.26 -11.12
CA TYR A 137 -4.40 -10.83 -11.10
C TYR A 137 -5.01 -10.16 -12.34
N THR A 138 -4.88 -10.79 -13.49
CA THR A 138 -5.55 -10.32 -14.70
C THR A 138 -7.06 -10.24 -14.49
N GLU A 139 -7.62 -11.24 -13.83
CA GLU A 139 -9.06 -11.24 -13.53
C GLU A 139 -9.46 -10.14 -12.57
N ARG A 140 -8.65 -9.88 -11.55
CA ARG A 140 -8.90 -8.78 -10.64
C ARG A 140 -8.91 -7.45 -11.36
N LYS A 141 -7.92 -7.24 -12.26
CA LYS A 141 -7.85 -6.00 -13.05
C LYS A 141 -9.08 -5.82 -13.92
N LYS A 142 -9.57 -6.88 -14.54
CA LYS A 142 -10.80 -6.81 -15.32
C LYS A 142 -12.00 -6.44 -14.45
N LYS A 143 -12.10 -7.05 -13.30
CA LYS A 143 -13.17 -6.79 -12.35
C LYS A 143 -13.16 -5.34 -11.88
N TRP A 144 -11.99 -4.74 -11.80
CA TRP A 144 -11.84 -3.34 -11.40
C TRP A 144 -11.98 -2.37 -12.58
N ASN A 145 -12.18 -2.87 -13.79
CA ASN A 145 -12.24 -2.06 -15.03
C ASN A 145 -10.96 -1.28 -15.29
N ILE A 146 -9.82 -1.90 -15.06
CA ILE A 146 -8.52 -1.24 -15.21
C ILE A 146 -7.78 -1.68 -16.47
N LEU A 147 -8.14 -2.82 -17.02
CA LEU A 147 -7.54 -3.28 -18.27
C LEU A 147 -8.11 -2.57 -19.47
#